data_b45279e1252635930af7edfa1bf1e8bf
#
_entry.id   b45279e1252635930af7edfa1bf1e8bf
#
_cell.length_a   1.000
_cell.length_b   1.000
_cell.length_c   1.000
_cell.angle_alpha   90.00
_cell.angle_beta   90.00
_cell.angle_gamma   90.00
#
_symmetry.space_group_name_H-M   'P 1'
#
loop_
_entity.id
_entity.type
_entity.pdbx_description
1 polymer ?
#
loop_
_entity_poly.entity_id
_entity_poly.type
_entity_poly.pdbx_seq_one_letter_code
_entity_poly.pdbx_strand_id
1 'polypeptide(L)'
;RDRGMTKANTSINKAVSLIDVYPTLVDLCGLSWETQKNEKGHPLDGYSMKELLENPTAKTWKGDRPALTVVYAGNDYQAKPHMQHYAIKTDRYRYILYNNGKEELYDHQNDPNEWNNLVFSENRANELLKNLRLQMVQMIAPIELNGLKEIK
;
A
#
# COMPACT_ATOMS: atom_id res chain seq x y z
N ARG A 1 -1.78 -22.74 -4.53
CA ARG A 1 -1.28 -23.35 -3.30
C ARG A 1 -0.05 -24.19 -3.64
N ASP A 2 1.09 -23.87 -3.06
CA ASP A 2 2.24 -24.75 -3.10
C ASP A 2 2.06 -25.86 -2.04
N ARG A 3 2.14 -27.11 -2.51
CA ARG A 3 1.98 -28.27 -1.63
C ARG A 3 3.18 -28.36 -0.68
N GLY A 4 2.96 -28.15 0.60
CA GLY A 4 3.97 -28.24 1.65
C GLY A 4 4.42 -26.90 2.22
N MET A 5 4.20 -25.77 1.55
CA MET A 5 4.56 -24.46 2.04
C MET A 5 3.45 -23.82 2.88
N THR A 6 2.19 -23.92 2.42
CA THR A 6 1.08 -23.22 3.07
C THR A 6 0.03 -24.21 3.56
N LYS A 7 -0.37 -24.12 4.82
CA LYS A 7 -1.48 -24.90 5.37
C LYS A 7 -2.79 -24.51 4.68
N ALA A 8 -3.64 -25.53 4.40
CA ALA A 8 -4.96 -25.25 3.84
C ALA A 8 -5.83 -24.44 4.80
N ASN A 9 -6.75 -23.64 4.26
CA ASN A 9 -7.68 -22.79 5.01
C ASN A 9 -6.98 -21.81 5.98
N THR A 10 -5.83 -21.30 5.58
CA THR A 10 -5.11 -20.26 6.33
C THR A 10 -5.32 -18.94 5.65
N SER A 11 -5.64 -17.89 6.40
CA SER A 11 -5.65 -16.52 5.93
C SER A 11 -4.55 -15.71 6.63
N ILE A 12 -4.06 -14.71 5.92
CA ILE A 12 -3.00 -13.81 6.39
C ILE A 12 -3.59 -12.42 6.41
N ASN A 13 -3.54 -11.77 7.59
CA ASN A 13 -4.04 -10.41 7.74
C ASN A 13 -2.89 -9.40 7.65
N LYS A 14 -2.32 -9.28 6.45
CA LYS A 14 -1.25 -8.33 6.13
C LYS A 14 -1.60 -7.52 4.90
N ALA A 15 -1.31 -6.23 4.93
CA ALA A 15 -1.39 -5.41 3.73
C ALA A 15 -0.28 -5.85 2.75
N VAL A 16 -0.67 -6.16 1.53
CA VAL A 16 0.23 -6.53 0.43
C VAL A 16 -0.14 -5.74 -0.82
N SER A 17 0.82 -5.53 -1.69
CA SER A 17 0.62 -4.79 -2.94
C SER A 17 0.72 -5.71 -4.16
N LEU A 18 0.11 -5.33 -5.27
CA LEU A 18 0.26 -6.07 -6.53
C LEU A 18 1.72 -6.12 -7.03
N ILE A 19 2.53 -5.13 -6.67
CA ILE A 19 3.96 -5.14 -7.01
C ILE A 19 4.74 -6.25 -6.28
N ASP A 20 4.19 -6.83 -5.21
CA ASP A 20 4.79 -7.92 -4.44
C ASP A 20 4.58 -9.29 -5.11
N VAL A 21 3.65 -9.40 -6.07
CA VAL A 21 3.33 -10.67 -6.75
C VAL A 21 4.51 -11.16 -7.58
N TYR A 22 5.09 -10.30 -8.42
CA TYR A 22 6.19 -10.70 -9.29
C TYR A 22 7.45 -11.14 -8.52
N PRO A 23 7.94 -10.37 -7.52
CA PRO A 23 9.00 -10.84 -6.64
C PRO A 23 8.70 -12.18 -5.95
N THR A 24 7.45 -12.40 -5.56
CA THR A 24 7.03 -13.67 -4.96
C THR A 24 7.18 -14.84 -5.94
N LEU A 25 6.75 -14.65 -7.19
CA LEU A 25 6.91 -15.68 -8.23
C LEU A 25 8.38 -15.96 -8.54
N VAL A 26 9.22 -14.93 -8.61
CA VAL A 26 10.67 -15.09 -8.78
C VAL A 26 11.25 -15.98 -7.69
N ASP A 27 10.90 -15.70 -6.44
CA ASP A 27 11.39 -16.42 -5.27
C ASP A 27 10.86 -17.87 -5.20
N LEU A 28 9.56 -18.05 -5.44
CA LEU A 28 8.92 -19.38 -5.41
C LEU A 28 9.43 -20.30 -6.52
N CYS A 29 9.77 -19.74 -7.68
CA CYS A 29 10.27 -20.49 -8.84
C CYS A 29 11.81 -20.64 -8.83
N GLY A 30 12.51 -20.07 -7.85
CA GLY A 30 13.98 -20.09 -7.78
C GLY A 30 14.64 -19.39 -8.97
N LEU A 31 14.00 -18.35 -9.50
CA LEU A 31 14.52 -17.58 -10.63
C LEU A 31 15.54 -16.54 -10.16
N SER A 32 16.36 -16.07 -11.09
CA SER A 32 17.29 -14.97 -10.81
C SER A 32 16.54 -13.69 -10.44
N TRP A 33 17.04 -12.98 -9.43
CA TRP A 33 16.59 -11.65 -9.06
C TRP A 33 17.10 -10.56 -10.02
N GLU A 34 18.07 -10.88 -10.89
CA GLU A 34 18.51 -10.01 -11.97
C GLU A 34 17.47 -10.04 -13.10
N THR A 35 16.37 -9.32 -12.90
CA THR A 35 15.27 -9.26 -13.85
C THR A 35 15.44 -8.19 -14.93
N GLN A 36 16.52 -7.42 -14.85
CA GLN A 36 16.85 -6.39 -15.82
C GLN A 36 17.39 -7.01 -17.08
N LYS A 37 16.68 -6.84 -18.19
CA LYS A 37 17.13 -7.35 -19.51
C LYS A 37 18.20 -6.50 -20.19
N ASN A 38 18.39 -5.26 -19.74
CA ASN A 38 19.35 -4.30 -20.28
C ASN A 38 19.55 -3.14 -19.28
N GLU A 39 20.44 -2.21 -19.60
CA GLU A 39 20.74 -1.02 -18.78
C GLU A 39 19.55 -0.09 -18.49
N LYS A 40 18.42 -0.23 -19.23
CA LYS A 40 17.21 0.54 -19.04
C LYS A 40 16.23 -0.11 -18.05
N GLY A 41 16.49 -1.34 -17.64
CA GLY A 41 15.68 -2.04 -16.65
C GLY A 41 15.90 -1.45 -15.25
N HIS A 42 14.87 -1.56 -14.39
CA HIS A 42 14.94 -1.17 -12.98
C HIS A 42 14.83 -2.40 -12.08
N PRO A 43 15.41 -2.36 -10.86
CA PRO A 43 15.19 -3.38 -9.85
C PRO A 43 13.70 -3.52 -9.55
N LEU A 44 13.32 -4.65 -8.98
CA LEU A 44 11.96 -4.87 -8.52
C LEU A 44 11.67 -4.02 -7.27
N ASP A 45 10.59 -3.25 -7.29
CA ASP A 45 10.17 -2.40 -6.18
C ASP A 45 9.39 -3.15 -5.09
N GLY A 46 8.87 -4.34 -5.42
CA GLY A 46 8.11 -5.19 -4.50
C GLY A 46 8.99 -6.11 -3.66
N TYR A 47 8.35 -6.81 -2.74
CA TYR A 47 8.97 -7.80 -1.86
C TYR A 47 8.29 -9.15 -2.02
N SER A 48 9.08 -10.24 -1.90
CA SER A 48 8.50 -11.59 -1.91
C SER A 48 7.64 -11.82 -0.67
N MET A 49 6.42 -12.29 -0.90
CA MET A 49 5.48 -12.72 0.15
C MET A 49 5.73 -14.16 0.60
N LYS A 50 6.80 -14.82 0.15
CA LYS A 50 7.11 -16.21 0.48
C LYS A 50 7.17 -16.44 2.00
N GLU A 51 7.78 -15.50 2.73
CA GLU A 51 7.83 -15.53 4.20
C GLU A 51 6.43 -15.61 4.85
N LEU A 52 5.46 -14.87 4.32
CA LEU A 52 4.08 -14.93 4.79
C LEU A 52 3.39 -16.25 4.43
N LEU A 53 3.74 -16.87 3.29
CA LEU A 53 3.23 -18.17 2.90
C LEU A 53 3.78 -19.29 3.78
N GLU A 54 5.04 -19.20 4.20
CA GLU A 54 5.70 -20.13 5.10
C GLU A 54 5.24 -19.95 6.56
N ASN A 55 5.05 -18.70 7.00
CA ASN A 55 4.58 -18.36 8.35
C ASN A 55 3.40 -17.38 8.31
N PRO A 56 2.17 -17.88 8.14
CA PRO A 56 0.97 -17.04 8.06
C PRO A 56 0.64 -16.24 9.33
N THR A 57 1.29 -16.56 10.45
CA THR A 57 1.11 -15.87 11.72
C THR A 57 2.21 -14.83 12.01
N ALA A 58 3.11 -14.61 11.06
CA ALA A 58 4.17 -13.60 11.18
C ALA A 58 3.58 -12.22 11.46
N LYS A 59 4.09 -11.54 12.47
CA LYS A 59 3.67 -10.18 12.84
C LYS A 59 4.28 -9.14 11.90
N THR A 60 5.45 -9.41 11.38
CA THR A 60 6.19 -8.56 10.44
C THR A 60 6.77 -9.41 9.31
N TRP A 61 7.08 -8.78 8.20
CA TRP A 61 7.76 -9.39 7.06
C TRP A 61 8.59 -8.33 6.33
N LYS A 62 9.43 -8.74 5.37
CA LYS A 62 10.35 -7.82 4.67
C LYS A 62 9.64 -6.66 3.96
N GLY A 63 8.43 -6.89 3.45
CA GLY A 63 7.59 -5.88 2.79
C GLY A 63 6.53 -5.27 3.68
N ASP A 64 6.70 -5.28 5.01
CA ASP A 64 5.72 -4.77 5.99
C ASP A 64 5.62 -3.24 5.90
N ARG A 65 4.81 -2.78 4.97
CA ARG A 65 4.51 -1.38 4.68
C ARG A 65 3.06 -1.25 4.22
N PRO A 66 2.47 -0.05 4.29
CA PRO A 66 1.17 0.18 3.66
C PRO A 66 1.21 -0.15 2.16
N ALA A 67 0.15 -0.73 1.65
CA ALA A 67 -0.02 -0.91 0.21
C ALA A 67 -0.51 0.41 -0.40
N LEU A 68 0.26 0.98 -1.34
CA LEU A 68 -0.10 2.21 -2.04
C LEU A 68 -0.89 1.89 -3.31
N THR A 69 -2.01 2.57 -3.49
CA THR A 69 -2.79 2.60 -4.73
C THR A 69 -2.83 4.02 -5.26
N VAL A 70 -2.58 4.18 -6.55
CA VAL A 70 -2.66 5.46 -7.25
C VAL A 70 -3.77 5.36 -8.28
N VAL A 71 -4.71 6.31 -8.26
CA VAL A 71 -5.79 6.40 -9.23
C VAL A 71 -5.66 7.69 -10.01
N TYR A 72 -5.58 7.54 -11.31
CA TYR A 72 -5.52 8.65 -12.23
C TYR A 72 -6.84 9.46 -12.23
N ALA A 73 -6.74 10.77 -12.06
CA ALA A 73 -7.88 11.68 -11.96
C ALA A 73 -7.87 12.75 -13.04
N GLY A 74 -7.63 12.40 -14.29
CA GLY A 74 -7.61 13.37 -15.38
C GLY A 74 -7.83 12.72 -16.74
N ASN A 75 -8.07 13.57 -17.74
CA ASN A 75 -8.26 13.15 -19.14
C ASN A 75 -6.95 13.16 -19.93
N ASP A 76 -5.83 13.53 -19.31
CA ASP A 76 -4.54 13.67 -19.97
C ASP A 76 -3.58 12.59 -19.48
N TYR A 77 -2.99 11.83 -20.40
CA TYR A 77 -1.97 10.80 -20.12
C TYR A 77 -0.67 11.34 -19.49
N GLN A 78 -0.53 12.65 -19.37
CA GLN A 78 0.58 13.32 -18.70
C GLN A 78 0.22 13.70 -17.24
N ALA A 79 -0.56 12.89 -16.56
CA ALA A 79 -1.00 13.19 -15.21
C ALA A 79 0.17 13.50 -14.28
N LYS A 80 0.20 14.74 -13.86
CA LYS A 80 1.14 15.18 -12.84
C LYS A 80 0.76 14.55 -11.49
N PRO A 81 1.73 14.23 -10.65
CA PRO A 81 1.47 13.59 -9.36
C PRO A 81 0.40 14.28 -8.50
N HIS A 82 0.37 15.62 -8.48
CA HIS A 82 -0.63 16.39 -7.74
C HIS A 82 -2.07 16.28 -8.31
N MET A 83 -2.25 15.68 -9.49
CA MET A 83 -3.55 15.45 -10.11
C MET A 83 -4.11 14.04 -9.82
N GLN A 84 -3.37 13.23 -9.07
CA GLN A 84 -3.74 11.86 -8.76
C GLN A 84 -4.54 11.77 -7.47
N HIS A 85 -5.29 10.69 -7.33
CA HIS A 85 -5.82 10.26 -6.04
C HIS A 85 -4.90 9.17 -5.48
N TYR A 86 -4.69 9.19 -4.19
CA TYR A 86 -3.84 8.24 -3.49
C TYR A 86 -4.61 7.52 -2.41
N ALA A 87 -4.37 6.23 -2.26
CA ALA A 87 -4.86 5.46 -1.14
C ALA A 87 -3.75 4.60 -0.55
N ILE A 88 -3.65 4.55 0.77
CA ILE A 88 -2.82 3.58 1.45
C ILE A 88 -3.70 2.63 2.27
N LYS A 89 -3.34 1.35 2.23
CA LYS A 89 -3.97 0.29 3.02
C LYS A 89 -2.92 -0.29 3.97
N THR A 90 -3.16 -0.14 5.27
CA THR A 90 -2.42 -0.85 6.32
C THR A 90 -3.14 -2.16 6.66
N ASP A 91 -2.62 -2.95 7.59
CA ASP A 91 -3.31 -4.15 8.06
C ASP A 91 -4.73 -3.85 8.56
N ARG A 92 -4.95 -2.67 9.13
CA ARG A 92 -6.23 -2.28 9.73
C ARG A 92 -6.94 -1.14 9.02
N TYR A 93 -6.22 -0.08 8.65
CA TYR A 93 -6.82 1.16 8.16
C TYR A 93 -6.68 1.31 6.66
N ARG A 94 -7.66 1.98 6.04
CA ARG A 94 -7.55 2.53 4.69
C ARG A 94 -7.69 4.04 4.77
N TYR A 95 -6.71 4.75 4.24
CA TYR A 95 -6.72 6.20 4.11
C TYR A 95 -6.65 6.60 2.65
N ILE A 96 -7.50 7.54 2.24
CA ILE A 96 -7.60 8.05 0.87
C ILE A 96 -7.39 9.55 0.89
N LEU A 97 -6.57 10.05 -0.03
CA LEU A 97 -6.39 11.47 -0.32
C LEU A 97 -6.77 11.74 -1.78
N TYR A 98 -7.74 12.60 -1.97
CA TYR A 98 -8.15 13.07 -3.29
C TYR A 98 -7.31 14.25 -3.76
N ASN A 99 -7.19 14.44 -5.08
CA ASN A 99 -6.45 15.57 -5.68
C ASN A 99 -7.00 16.96 -5.30
N ASN A 100 -8.24 17.04 -4.84
CA ASN A 100 -8.88 18.27 -4.35
C ASN A 100 -8.70 18.50 -2.85
N GLY A 101 -7.86 17.70 -2.19
CA GLY A 101 -7.57 17.77 -0.76
C GLY A 101 -8.62 17.15 0.16
N LYS A 102 -9.70 16.56 -0.37
CA LYS A 102 -10.63 15.78 0.44
C LYS A 102 -9.99 14.47 0.89
N GLU A 103 -10.44 13.97 2.04
CA GLU A 103 -9.86 12.79 2.66
C GLU A 103 -10.94 11.82 3.12
N GLU A 104 -10.58 10.54 3.16
CA GLU A 104 -11.38 9.49 3.78
C GLU A 104 -10.47 8.58 4.61
N LEU A 105 -11.02 8.09 5.73
CA LEU A 105 -10.35 7.17 6.64
C LEU A 105 -11.34 6.12 7.13
N TYR A 106 -10.99 4.85 6.98
CA TYR A 106 -11.81 3.71 7.38
C TYR A 106 -11.04 2.74 8.26
N ASP A 107 -11.72 2.16 9.26
CA ASP A 107 -11.19 1.13 10.16
C ASP A 107 -11.78 -0.23 9.79
N HIS A 108 -11.08 -1.01 8.98
CA HIS A 108 -11.57 -2.31 8.50
C HIS A 108 -11.77 -3.36 9.60
N GLN A 109 -11.27 -3.14 10.80
CA GLN A 109 -11.56 -4.03 11.93
C GLN A 109 -12.99 -3.83 12.46
N ASN A 110 -13.49 -2.59 12.46
CA ASN A 110 -14.80 -2.23 12.99
C ASN A 110 -15.82 -1.91 11.89
N ASP A 111 -15.35 -1.56 10.70
CA ASP A 111 -16.15 -1.15 9.54
C ASP A 111 -15.55 -1.73 8.24
N PRO A 112 -15.70 -3.05 8.01
CA PRO A 112 -15.16 -3.69 6.81
C PRO A 112 -15.82 -3.24 5.51
N ASN A 113 -16.99 -2.60 5.59
CA ASN A 113 -17.75 -2.10 4.44
C ASN A 113 -17.53 -0.61 4.14
N GLU A 114 -16.71 0.08 4.94
CA GLU A 114 -16.38 1.50 4.73
C GLU A 114 -17.61 2.44 4.76
N TRP A 115 -18.56 2.18 5.64
CA TRP A 115 -19.77 3.01 5.77
C TRP A 115 -19.55 4.29 6.59
N ASN A 116 -18.52 4.30 7.46
CA ASN A 116 -18.27 5.39 8.40
C ASN A 116 -16.91 6.03 8.15
N ASN A 117 -16.90 7.18 7.49
CA ASN A 117 -15.67 7.95 7.28
C ASN A 117 -15.21 8.61 8.59
N LEU A 118 -14.11 8.14 9.16
CA LEU A 118 -13.57 8.60 10.44
C LEU A 118 -12.95 10.00 10.39
N VAL A 119 -12.74 10.58 9.22
CA VAL A 119 -12.27 11.98 9.08
C VAL A 119 -13.23 12.95 9.76
N PHE A 120 -14.52 12.63 9.82
CA PHE A 120 -15.56 13.46 10.45
C PHE A 120 -15.80 13.14 11.92
N SER A 121 -15.10 12.19 12.52
CA SER A 121 -15.26 11.83 13.93
C SER A 121 -14.40 12.70 14.85
N GLU A 122 -15.02 13.33 15.87
CA GLU A 122 -14.43 14.42 16.66
C GLU A 122 -13.19 14.08 17.51
N ASN A 123 -12.90 12.82 17.85
CA ASN A 123 -12.00 12.54 18.98
C ASN A 123 -10.86 11.52 18.77
N ARG A 124 -10.74 10.83 17.66
CA ARG A 124 -9.70 9.81 17.45
C ARG A 124 -8.90 9.92 16.15
N ALA A 125 -9.39 10.72 15.22
CA ALA A 125 -8.84 10.74 13.88
C ALA A 125 -7.54 11.57 13.76
N ASN A 126 -7.35 12.60 14.58
CA ASN A 126 -6.29 13.59 14.35
C ASN A 126 -4.87 13.00 14.34
N GLU A 127 -4.46 12.25 15.36
CA GLU A 127 -3.12 11.65 15.40
C GLU A 127 -2.97 10.50 14.41
N LEU A 128 -4.00 9.64 14.31
CA LEU A 128 -4.01 8.54 13.36
C LEU A 128 -3.95 9.07 11.92
N LEU A 129 -4.79 10.05 11.60
CA LEU A 129 -4.84 10.69 10.29
C LEU A 129 -3.52 11.36 9.94
N LYS A 130 -2.91 12.09 10.89
CA LYS A 130 -1.59 12.68 10.73
C LYS A 130 -0.51 11.63 10.43
N ASN A 131 -0.52 10.52 11.17
CA ASN A 131 0.43 9.43 10.95
C ASN A 131 0.25 8.77 9.57
N LEU A 132 -0.99 8.52 9.14
CA LEU A 132 -1.27 7.93 7.83
C LEU A 132 -0.92 8.89 6.68
N ARG A 133 -1.17 10.19 6.85
CA ARG A 133 -0.71 11.22 5.91
C ARG A 133 0.81 11.19 5.77
N LEU A 134 1.52 11.16 6.89
CA LEU A 134 2.98 11.11 6.89
C LEU A 134 3.51 9.86 6.18
N GLN A 135 2.95 8.69 6.47
CA GLN A 135 3.31 7.44 5.78
C GLN A 135 3.06 7.55 4.27
N MET A 136 1.89 8.08 3.87
CA MET A 136 1.58 8.29 2.45
C MET A 136 2.59 9.22 1.79
N VAL A 137 2.90 10.36 2.40
CA VAL A 137 3.89 11.32 1.88
C VAL A 137 5.25 10.67 1.69
N GLN A 138 5.69 9.87 2.65
CA GLN A 138 6.97 9.13 2.55
C GLN A 138 6.99 8.13 1.39
N MET A 139 5.85 7.53 1.06
CA MET A 139 5.75 6.58 -0.05
C MET A 139 5.70 7.24 -1.43
N ILE A 140 5.19 8.46 -1.50
CA ILE A 140 5.03 9.22 -2.75
C ILE A 140 6.04 10.35 -2.91
N ALA A 141 6.94 10.57 -1.95
CA ALA A 141 8.07 11.49 -2.11
C ALA A 141 9.03 10.94 -3.20
N PRO A 142 9.53 11.78 -4.11
CA PRO A 142 9.64 13.25 -4.06
C PRO A 142 8.48 14.02 -4.71
N ILE A 143 7.31 13.49 -4.74
CA ILE A 143 6.15 14.08 -5.43
C ILE A 143 5.62 15.25 -4.61
N GLU A 144 5.73 16.48 -5.13
CA GLU A 144 5.07 17.63 -4.53
C GLU A 144 3.54 17.50 -4.69
N LEU A 145 2.85 17.16 -3.62
CA LEU A 145 1.40 17.22 -3.56
C LEU A 145 0.98 18.65 -3.21
N ASN A 146 0.35 19.34 -4.16
CA ASN A 146 -0.31 20.60 -3.87
C ASN A 146 -1.45 20.34 -2.88
N GLY A 147 -1.40 20.90 -1.70
CA GLY A 147 -2.37 20.69 -0.62
C GLY A 147 -1.82 19.95 0.60
N LEU A 148 -0.67 19.29 0.51
CA LEU A 148 0.01 18.73 1.68
C LEU A 148 1.07 19.68 2.26
N LYS A 149 1.29 20.87 1.65
CA LYS A 149 2.23 21.88 2.16
C LYS A 149 1.85 22.47 3.54
N GLU A 150 0.61 22.24 3.99
CA GLU A 150 0.09 22.77 5.25
C GLU A 150 0.13 21.75 6.41
N ILE A 151 0.66 20.56 6.19
CA ILE A 151 0.85 19.56 7.24
C ILE A 151 2.23 19.78 7.88
N LYS A 152 2.37 20.89 8.61
CA LYS A 152 3.46 21.11 9.56
C LYS A 152 3.04 20.77 10.98
#